data_d24c3625c669e3e40b1811cd797c851f
#
_entry.id   d24c3625c669e3e40b1811cd797c851f
#
_cell.length_a   1.000
_cell.length_b   1.000
_cell.length_c   1.000
_cell.angle_alpha   90.00
_cell.angle_beta   90.00
_cell.angle_gamma   90.00
#
_symmetry.space_group_name_H-M   'P 1'
#
loop_
_entity.id
_entity.type
_entity.pdbx_description
1 polymer ?
#
loop_
_entity_poly.entity_id
_entity_poly.type
_entity_poly.pdbx_seq_one_letter_code
_entity_poly.pdbx_strand_id
1 'polypeptide(L)'
;MEYYFIGERELYLAFRLVGVPGAVANKKDDALDAFLLMTGQSSKVAGPAEKDRPKVLILTEDVADMLETQVVAWQKTGKTPLIVEVPGLQGHLPGRKNLTDSIREALGIQV
;
A
#
# COMPACT_ATOMS: atom_id res chain seq x y z
N MET A 1 9.21 -10.72 -6.95
CA MET A 1 7.99 -10.08 -7.50
C MET A 1 8.18 -8.59 -7.60
N GLU A 2 7.54 -7.95 -8.56
CA GLU A 2 7.67 -6.50 -8.73
C GLU A 2 6.67 -5.74 -7.88
N TYR A 3 5.42 -6.21 -7.87
CA TYR A 3 4.32 -5.52 -7.20
C TYR A 3 3.56 -6.48 -6.31
N TYR A 4 2.95 -5.93 -5.26
CA TYR A 4 2.04 -6.67 -4.38
C TYR A 4 0.94 -5.72 -3.94
N PHE A 5 -0.31 -6.14 -4.03
CA PHE A 5 -1.47 -5.32 -3.72
C PHE A 5 -2.09 -5.73 -2.38
N ILE A 6 -2.47 -4.75 -1.57
CA ILE A 6 -3.26 -4.97 -0.34
C ILE A 6 -4.44 -4.01 -0.37
N GLY A 7 -5.64 -4.54 -0.38
CA GLY A 7 -6.84 -3.73 -0.40
C GLY A 7 -8.11 -4.54 -0.59
N GLU A 8 -9.14 -3.88 -1.10
CA GLU A 8 -10.45 -4.49 -1.28
C GLU A 8 -10.45 -5.56 -2.37
N ARG A 9 -11.41 -6.48 -2.24
CA ARG A 9 -11.47 -7.67 -3.07
C ARG A 9 -11.58 -7.38 -4.56
N GLU A 10 -12.40 -6.42 -4.96
CA GLU A 10 -12.63 -6.12 -6.37
C GLU A 10 -11.35 -5.63 -7.05
N LEU A 11 -10.61 -4.75 -6.39
CA LEU A 11 -9.32 -4.31 -6.91
C LEU A 11 -8.28 -5.42 -6.85
N TYR A 12 -8.30 -6.24 -5.80
CA TYR A 12 -7.44 -7.41 -5.72
C TYR A 12 -7.63 -8.31 -6.95
N LEU A 13 -8.88 -8.59 -7.31
CA LEU A 13 -9.19 -9.42 -8.49
C LEU A 13 -8.71 -8.77 -9.79
N ALA A 14 -8.90 -7.45 -9.92
CA ALA A 14 -8.46 -6.71 -11.09
C ALA A 14 -6.93 -6.78 -11.24
N PHE A 15 -6.20 -6.58 -10.16
CA PHE A 15 -4.74 -6.68 -10.19
C PHE A 15 -4.26 -8.10 -10.49
N ARG A 16 -4.96 -9.12 -9.96
CA ARG A 16 -4.63 -10.52 -10.28
C ARG A 16 -4.78 -10.82 -11.76
N LEU A 17 -5.76 -10.24 -12.42
CA LEU A 17 -5.97 -10.45 -13.86
C LEU A 17 -4.78 -9.97 -14.70
N VAL A 18 -4.04 -8.97 -14.23
CA VAL A 18 -2.86 -8.47 -14.93
C VAL A 18 -1.55 -9.00 -14.33
N GLY A 19 -1.65 -10.02 -13.48
CA GLY A 19 -0.47 -10.71 -12.96
C GLY A 19 0.13 -10.12 -11.68
N VAL A 20 -0.57 -9.23 -10.99
CA VAL A 20 -0.10 -8.66 -9.74
C VAL A 20 -0.68 -9.46 -8.57
N PRO A 21 0.16 -10.13 -7.76
CA PRO A 21 -0.31 -10.84 -6.57
C PRO A 21 -0.71 -9.85 -5.48
N GLY A 22 -1.46 -10.33 -4.52
CA GLY A 22 -1.88 -9.48 -3.42
C GLY A 22 -2.63 -10.21 -2.33
N ALA A 23 -3.19 -9.43 -1.42
CA ALA A 23 -4.04 -9.90 -0.33
C ALA A 23 -5.28 -9.01 -0.22
N VAL A 24 -6.40 -9.65 0.09
CA VAL A 24 -7.63 -8.92 0.40
C VAL A 24 -7.58 -8.51 1.87
N ALA A 25 -7.84 -7.25 2.14
CA ALA A 25 -7.87 -6.73 3.50
C ALA A 25 -9.05 -5.77 3.66
N ASN A 26 -9.97 -6.14 4.54
CA ASN A 26 -11.13 -5.31 4.89
C ASN A 26 -11.02 -4.76 6.30
N LYS A 27 -10.10 -5.29 7.09
CA LYS A 27 -9.88 -4.93 8.48
C LYS A 27 -8.42 -4.58 8.70
N LYS A 28 -8.15 -3.78 9.73
CA LYS A 28 -6.80 -3.39 10.10
C LYS A 28 -5.90 -4.61 10.35
N ASP A 29 -6.39 -5.63 11.06
CA ASP A 29 -5.59 -6.80 11.39
C ASP A 29 -5.11 -7.55 10.14
N ASP A 30 -6.01 -7.74 9.17
CA ASP A 30 -5.66 -8.42 7.91
C ASP A 30 -4.66 -7.58 7.11
N ALA A 31 -4.89 -6.29 7.04
CA ALA A 31 -4.00 -5.37 6.34
C ALA A 31 -2.62 -5.33 6.99
N LEU A 32 -2.58 -5.27 8.31
CA LEU A 32 -1.31 -5.24 9.05
C LEU A 32 -0.52 -6.53 8.86
N ASP A 33 -1.18 -7.68 8.96
CA ASP A 33 -0.52 -8.97 8.76
C ASP A 33 0.14 -9.06 7.38
N ALA A 34 -0.59 -8.67 6.33
CA ALA A 34 -0.06 -8.67 4.97
C ALA A 34 1.10 -7.69 4.81
N PHE A 35 0.97 -6.48 5.36
CA PHE A 35 2.00 -5.46 5.30
C PHE A 35 3.29 -5.92 6.00
N LEU A 36 3.18 -6.44 7.22
CA LEU A 36 4.34 -6.91 7.97
C LEU A 36 5.01 -8.08 7.27
N LEU A 37 4.23 -8.98 6.68
CA LEU A 37 4.77 -10.13 5.95
C LEU A 37 5.61 -9.67 4.76
N MET A 38 5.09 -8.74 3.96
CA MET A 38 5.76 -8.27 2.74
C MET A 38 6.92 -7.32 2.98
N THR A 39 7.00 -6.73 4.17
CA THR A 39 8.13 -5.89 4.58
C THR A 39 9.16 -6.65 5.43
N GLY A 40 8.91 -7.93 5.67
CA GLY A 40 9.82 -8.77 6.46
C GLY A 40 9.78 -8.51 7.94
N GLN A 41 8.74 -7.88 8.44
CA GLN A 41 8.57 -7.53 9.84
C GLN A 41 7.66 -8.48 10.63
N SER A 42 7.07 -9.49 9.96
CA SER A 42 6.14 -10.39 10.62
C SER A 42 6.85 -11.25 11.65
N SER A 43 6.28 -11.34 12.85
CA SER A 43 6.72 -12.25 13.91
C SER A 43 5.91 -13.54 13.95
N LYS A 44 4.83 -13.63 13.19
CA LYS A 44 3.92 -14.77 13.18
C LYS A 44 4.32 -15.84 12.18
N VAL A 45 4.72 -15.42 11.00
CA VAL A 45 5.04 -16.31 9.88
C VAL A 45 6.27 -15.79 9.17
N ALA A 46 7.13 -16.69 8.72
CA ALA A 46 8.28 -16.30 7.89
C ALA A 46 7.76 -15.82 6.54
N GLY A 47 8.12 -14.59 6.18
CA GLY A 47 7.79 -14.03 4.88
C GLY A 47 8.85 -14.36 3.84
N PRO A 48 8.68 -13.85 2.62
CA PRO A 48 9.68 -14.04 1.57
C PRO A 48 11.02 -13.43 1.97
N ALA A 49 12.10 -14.04 1.47
CA ALA A 49 13.45 -13.48 1.65
C ALA A 49 13.50 -12.08 1.04
N GLU A 50 14.43 -11.24 1.53
CA GLU A 50 14.51 -9.85 1.07
C GLU A 50 14.55 -9.73 -0.46
N LYS A 51 15.31 -10.60 -1.13
CA LYS A 51 15.42 -10.60 -2.59
C LYS A 51 14.12 -10.95 -3.31
N ASP A 52 13.20 -11.66 -2.63
CA ASP A 52 11.94 -12.12 -3.19
C ASP A 52 10.77 -11.23 -2.82
N ARG A 53 10.99 -10.19 -2.00
CA ARG A 53 9.94 -9.24 -1.63
C ARG A 53 9.57 -8.36 -2.81
N PRO A 54 8.34 -7.81 -2.82
CA PRO A 54 7.95 -6.88 -3.88
C PRO A 54 8.83 -5.63 -3.83
N LYS A 55 9.02 -5.02 -4.98
CA LYS A 55 9.70 -3.72 -5.06
C LYS A 55 8.74 -2.59 -4.72
N VAL A 56 7.47 -2.76 -5.05
CA VAL A 56 6.41 -1.79 -4.80
C VAL A 56 5.24 -2.48 -4.13
N LEU A 57 4.79 -1.90 -3.03
CA LEU A 57 3.62 -2.36 -2.30
C LEU A 57 2.50 -1.35 -2.58
N ILE A 58 1.43 -1.81 -3.21
CA ILE A 58 0.30 -0.98 -3.60
C ILE A 58 -0.79 -1.13 -2.55
N LEU A 59 -1.14 -0.04 -1.89
CA LEU A 59 -2.19 -0.02 -0.87
C LEU A 59 -3.35 0.85 -1.35
N THR A 60 -4.58 0.45 -1.03
CA THR A 60 -5.71 1.38 -1.18
C THR A 60 -5.60 2.46 -0.10
N GLU A 61 -6.22 3.61 -0.33
CA GLU A 61 -6.14 4.74 0.61
C GLU A 61 -6.69 4.37 1.99
N ASP A 62 -7.77 3.58 2.05
CA ASP A 62 -8.33 3.15 3.33
C ASP A 62 -7.36 2.21 4.08
N VAL A 63 -6.68 1.30 3.39
CA VAL A 63 -5.65 0.46 4.01
C VAL A 63 -4.49 1.32 4.51
N ALA A 64 -4.05 2.28 3.71
CA ALA A 64 -2.97 3.18 4.12
C ALA A 64 -3.36 3.99 5.36
N ASP A 65 -4.63 4.40 5.46
CA ASP A 65 -5.12 5.09 6.66
C ASP A 65 -5.14 4.19 7.89
N MET A 66 -5.58 2.94 7.72
CA MET A 66 -5.57 1.95 8.81
C MET A 66 -4.16 1.72 9.35
N LEU A 67 -3.15 1.76 8.47
CA LEU A 67 -1.76 1.45 8.78
C LEU A 67 -0.87 2.69 8.79
N GLU A 68 -1.44 3.88 8.98
CA GLU A 68 -0.71 5.15 8.86
C GLU A 68 0.61 5.13 9.63
N THR A 69 0.60 4.73 10.89
CA THR A 69 1.80 4.70 11.72
C THR A 69 2.87 3.78 11.14
N GLN A 70 2.46 2.58 10.74
CA GLN A 70 3.38 1.57 10.19
C GLN A 70 3.91 1.99 8.83
N VAL A 71 3.05 2.56 7.98
CA VAL A 71 3.43 3.02 6.65
C VAL A 71 4.45 4.16 6.74
N VAL A 72 4.17 5.16 7.56
CA VAL A 72 5.08 6.30 7.74
C VAL A 72 6.42 5.84 8.29
N ALA A 73 6.41 4.97 9.30
CA ALA A 73 7.64 4.43 9.87
C ALA A 73 8.47 3.68 8.83
N TRP A 74 7.81 2.88 7.99
CA TRP A 74 8.50 2.14 6.93
C TRP A 74 9.10 3.06 5.87
N GLN A 75 8.33 4.06 5.42
CA GLN A 75 8.79 5.02 4.43
C GLN A 75 10.05 5.76 4.90
N LYS A 76 10.14 6.07 6.18
CA LYS A 76 11.31 6.74 6.76
C LYS A 76 12.58 5.90 6.70
N THR A 77 12.47 4.57 6.60
CA THR A 77 13.66 3.70 6.50
C THR A 77 14.32 3.77 5.13
N GLY A 78 13.59 4.21 4.11
CA GLY A 78 14.09 4.21 2.73
C GLY A 78 14.27 2.83 2.13
N LYS A 79 13.80 1.78 2.80
CA LYS A 79 13.93 0.40 2.32
C LYS A 79 12.81 0.05 1.34
N THR A 80 13.06 -0.97 0.50
CA THR A 80 12.02 -1.57 -0.33
C THR A 80 11.23 -2.59 0.47
N PRO A 81 9.94 -2.80 0.18
CA PRO A 81 9.17 -2.20 -0.92
C PRO A 81 8.86 -0.72 -0.71
N LEU A 82 8.75 0.00 -1.82
CA LEU A 82 8.21 1.35 -1.83
C LEU A 82 6.70 1.28 -1.67
N ILE A 83 6.11 2.25 -0.99
CA ILE A 83 4.66 2.27 -0.76
C ILE A 83 4.00 3.23 -1.75
N VAL A 84 2.98 2.74 -2.47
CA VAL A 84 2.16 3.53 -3.39
C VAL A 84 0.71 3.38 -2.96
N GLU A 85 -0.01 4.49 -2.88
CA GLU A 85 -1.43 4.51 -2.52
C GLU A 85 -2.27 4.74 -3.76
N VAL A 86 -3.36 3.97 -3.87
CA VAL A 86 -4.33 4.13 -4.95
C VAL A 86 -5.73 4.30 -4.35
N PRO A 87 -6.62 5.05 -5.01
CA PRO A 87 -8.01 5.13 -4.53
C PRO A 87 -8.70 3.78 -4.65
N GLY A 88 -9.63 3.50 -3.73
CA GLY A 88 -10.49 2.35 -3.82
C GLY A 88 -11.59 2.55 -4.87
N LEU A 89 -12.51 1.60 -4.99
CA LEU A 89 -13.63 1.70 -5.94
C LEU A 89 -14.54 2.89 -5.67
N GLN A 90 -14.56 3.37 -4.43
CA GLN A 90 -15.35 4.54 -4.04
C GLN A 90 -14.64 5.86 -4.40
N GLY A 91 -13.46 5.78 -5.00
CA GLY A 91 -12.67 6.95 -5.30
C GLY A 91 -11.80 7.39 -4.11
N HIS A 92 -11.32 8.63 -4.15
CA HIS A 92 -10.51 9.18 -3.07
C HIS A 92 -11.32 9.34 -1.79
N LEU A 93 -10.70 9.07 -0.65
CA LEU A 93 -11.33 9.30 0.65
C LEU A 93 -11.51 10.81 0.88
N PRO A 94 -12.61 11.21 1.55
CA PRO A 94 -12.83 12.62 1.88
C PRO A 94 -11.66 13.20 2.68
N GLY A 95 -11.24 14.39 2.29
CA GLY A 95 -10.16 15.10 2.97
C GLY A 95 -8.75 14.67 2.60
N ARG A 96 -8.59 13.60 1.82
CA ARG A 96 -7.28 13.20 1.33
C ARG A 96 -6.91 13.97 0.07
N LYS A 97 -5.62 14.25 -0.05
CA LYS A 97 -5.07 14.90 -1.24
C LYS A 97 -4.63 13.84 -2.25
N ASN A 98 -4.97 14.04 -3.50
CA ASN A 98 -4.45 13.18 -4.55
C ASN A 98 -3.04 13.63 -4.96
N LEU A 99 -2.40 12.89 -5.85
CA LEU A 99 -1.05 13.20 -6.31
C LEU A 99 -0.96 14.59 -6.95
N THR A 100 -1.98 14.98 -7.72
CA THR A 100 -2.03 16.28 -8.36
C THR A 100 -2.06 17.41 -7.33
N ASP A 101 -2.87 17.27 -6.28
CA ASP A 101 -2.94 18.26 -5.21
C ASP A 101 -1.60 18.38 -4.46
N SER A 102 -0.95 17.26 -4.20
CA SER A 102 0.36 17.25 -3.55
C SER A 102 1.42 17.94 -4.39
N ILE A 103 1.41 17.72 -5.70
CA ILE A 103 2.32 18.39 -6.63
C ILE A 103 2.07 19.89 -6.66
N ARG A 104 0.81 20.31 -6.71
CA ARG A 104 0.45 21.74 -6.70
C ARG A 104 0.95 22.43 -5.44
N GLU A 105 0.79 21.80 -4.28
CA GLU A 105 1.29 22.36 -3.02
C GLU A 105 2.81 22.48 -3.03
N ALA A 106 3.52 21.46 -3.48
CA ALA A 106 4.98 21.45 -3.53
C ALA A 106 5.53 22.55 -4.43
N LEU A 107 4.81 22.87 -5.52
CA LEU A 107 5.21 23.89 -6.47
C LEU A 107 4.67 25.29 -6.12
N GLY A 108 3.82 25.39 -5.11
CA GLY A 108 3.19 26.65 -4.74
C GLY A 108 2.16 27.15 -5.73
N ILE A 109 1.63 26.28 -6.57
CA ILE A 109 0.62 26.63 -7.57
C ILE A 109 -0.76 26.59 -6.91
N GLN A 110 -1.50 27.68 -7.06
CA GLN A 110 -2.88 27.76 -6.60
C GLN A 110 -3.82 27.65 -7.80
N VAL A 111 -4.91 26.92 -7.60
CA VAL A 111 -5.90 26.69 -8.65
C VAL A 111 -7.26 27.19 -8.20
#